data_2ce46038a92f984a14322745527702c3
#
_entry.id   2ce46038a92f984a14322745527702c3
#
_cell.length_a   1.000
_cell.length_b   1.000
_cell.length_c   1.000
_cell.angle_alpha   90.00
_cell.angle_beta   90.00
_cell.angle_gamma   90.00
#
_symmetry.space_group_name_H-M   'P 1'
#
loop_
_entity.id
_entity.type
_entity.pdbx_description
1 polymer ?
#
loop_
_entity_poly.entity_id
_entity_poly.type
_entity_poly.pdbx_seq_one_letter_code
_entity_poly.pdbx_strand_id
1 'polypeptide(L)'
;MGLILSACTAQETECPEILHVAANDEGSFLLSWEPVDDATGYRVYRRISGSPDFKFVTDTEAASYIDTPPEPGSYDYQVSALGAHGESSGAIFLAAAAPVESVPPSSPKITSVSRLDIATNVLFFSDENTDCEYEIQRQEASGDWLTIGKTADHIYYDIAASANGGYNYKVLAVGTAGETAESEVAAENTNPKTVFGVPALMYHEFVTQEDLDSGIAFDEYAIYSHEFEHDLQWLQENGYTTITVRELAQYLNGQGEMPEKPVILTIDDGKLGVYKNALPLLRKYNMKAVLAVIGTEIHAASEAPELRSDNPAPYCTWEELAEMSDSGHVEIASHSYGFHVYQHNGRIGADCGTPDTMTEFRMDAYKDFRTLQECLKNYDIPAAVTFAYPYSKRSVPADEVWLQCGYQILLGGIMESARASRTNYFIQEAGLNAHSSVLRRVARMHGTPIEDYIG
;
A
#
# COMPACT_ATOMS: atom_id res chain seq x y z
N MET A 1 37.07 48.97 -8.26
CA MET A 1 36.17 48.70 -9.38
C MET A 1 35.98 47.19 -9.41
N GLY A 2 35.04 46.73 -8.61
CA GLY A 2 34.73 45.28 -8.42
C GLY A 2 33.62 44.91 -9.36
N LEU A 3 33.88 43.97 -10.25
CA LEU A 3 32.85 43.32 -11.04
C LEU A 3 32.03 42.39 -10.10
N ILE A 4 30.77 42.75 -9.91
CA ILE A 4 29.76 41.84 -9.37
C ILE A 4 29.31 40.97 -10.57
N LEU A 5 29.78 39.72 -10.62
CA LEU A 5 29.20 38.70 -11.44
C LEU A 5 27.85 38.33 -10.81
N SER A 6 26.76 38.90 -11.37
CA SER A 6 25.42 38.39 -11.15
C SER A 6 25.36 36.98 -11.74
N ALA A 7 25.27 35.96 -10.91
CA ALA A 7 24.90 34.65 -11.35
C ALA A 7 23.43 34.73 -11.86
N CYS A 8 23.26 34.67 -13.17
CA CYS A 8 21.97 34.43 -13.78
C CYS A 8 21.60 32.98 -13.41
N THR A 9 20.77 32.79 -12.41
CA THR A 9 20.04 31.53 -12.24
C THR A 9 19.16 31.40 -13.48
N ALA A 10 19.34 30.35 -14.26
CA ALA A 10 18.45 30.04 -15.38
C ALA A 10 17.03 29.92 -14.78
N GLN A 11 16.14 30.80 -15.20
CA GLN A 11 14.76 30.76 -14.78
C GLN A 11 14.11 29.61 -15.57
N GLU A 12 13.74 28.54 -14.90
CA GLU A 12 13.03 27.42 -15.53
C GLU A 12 11.59 27.83 -15.81
N THR A 13 10.97 27.25 -16.84
CA THR A 13 9.55 27.43 -17.12
C THR A 13 8.76 26.77 -16.00
N GLU A 14 7.81 27.48 -15.38
CA GLU A 14 7.00 26.93 -14.29
C GLU A 14 6.12 25.77 -14.76
N CYS A 15 5.89 24.81 -13.88
CA CYS A 15 5.00 23.68 -14.12
C CYS A 15 3.55 24.15 -13.98
N PRO A 16 2.63 23.80 -14.90
CA PRO A 16 1.23 24.17 -14.75
C PRO A 16 0.63 23.50 -13.51
N GLU A 17 -0.17 24.26 -12.78
CA GLU A 17 -1.01 23.70 -11.71
C GLU A 17 -2.34 23.24 -12.33
N ILE A 18 -2.73 22.04 -12.05
CA ILE A 18 -3.86 21.46 -12.70
C ILE A 18 -5.10 21.58 -11.84
N LEU A 19 -6.20 22.03 -12.48
CA LEU A 19 -7.45 22.33 -11.83
C LEU A 19 -8.47 21.20 -11.96
N HIS A 20 -8.48 20.50 -13.10
CA HIS A 20 -9.59 19.57 -13.35
C HIS A 20 -9.27 18.54 -14.44
N VAL A 21 -9.70 17.28 -14.19
CA VAL A 21 -9.90 16.27 -15.24
C VAL A 21 -11.28 15.65 -15.03
N ALA A 22 -12.15 15.78 -16.01
CA ALA A 22 -13.47 15.16 -16.00
C ALA A 22 -13.64 14.29 -17.24
N ALA A 23 -14.11 13.08 -17.03
CA ALA A 23 -14.62 12.25 -18.11
C ALA A 23 -16.07 12.68 -18.45
N ASN A 24 -16.41 12.66 -19.72
CA ASN A 24 -17.80 12.81 -20.17
C ASN A 24 -18.40 11.44 -20.52
N ASP A 25 -19.71 11.41 -20.74
CA ASP A 25 -20.46 10.19 -21.06
C ASP A 25 -20.06 9.58 -22.43
N GLU A 26 -19.29 10.30 -23.25
CA GLU A 26 -18.81 9.84 -24.56
C GLU A 26 -17.38 9.26 -24.51
N GLY A 27 -16.78 9.13 -23.30
CA GLY A 27 -15.43 8.60 -23.12
C GLY A 27 -14.30 9.58 -23.45
N SER A 28 -14.63 10.90 -23.54
CA SER A 28 -13.63 11.96 -23.68
C SER A 28 -13.29 12.56 -22.31
N PHE A 29 -12.07 13.05 -22.17
CA PHE A 29 -11.56 13.67 -20.96
C PHE A 29 -11.33 15.17 -21.17
N LEU A 30 -12.01 16.00 -20.39
CA LEU A 30 -11.72 17.42 -20.32
C LEU A 30 -10.61 17.65 -19.29
N LEU A 31 -9.51 18.19 -19.75
CA LEU A 31 -8.37 18.62 -18.94
C LEU A 31 -8.39 20.15 -18.84
N SER A 32 -8.17 20.70 -17.66
CA SER A 32 -7.95 22.13 -17.48
C SER A 32 -6.90 22.38 -16.40
N TRP A 33 -6.10 23.43 -16.58
CA TRP A 33 -5.03 23.83 -15.69
C TRP A 33 -4.95 25.34 -15.55
N GLU A 34 -4.23 25.84 -14.55
CA GLU A 34 -3.96 27.26 -14.43
C GLU A 34 -2.98 27.74 -15.51
N PRO A 35 -3.26 28.86 -16.17
CA PRO A 35 -2.31 29.44 -17.10
C PRO A 35 -1.00 29.77 -16.38
N VAL A 36 0.12 29.36 -16.98
CA VAL A 36 1.46 29.71 -16.52
C VAL A 36 1.90 31.01 -17.14
N ASP A 37 2.37 31.96 -16.34
CA ASP A 37 2.90 33.21 -16.81
C ASP A 37 4.08 32.98 -17.78
N ASP A 38 4.10 33.72 -18.89
CA ASP A 38 5.11 33.62 -19.97
C ASP A 38 5.12 32.28 -20.73
N ALA A 39 4.15 31.38 -20.51
CA ALA A 39 4.00 30.20 -21.34
C ALA A 39 3.52 30.55 -22.73
N THR A 40 4.12 29.99 -23.76
CA THR A 40 3.71 30.13 -25.18
C THR A 40 2.76 29.01 -25.60
N GLY A 41 2.54 28.00 -24.76
CA GLY A 41 1.65 26.89 -24.99
C GLY A 41 1.88 25.79 -23.97
N TYR A 42 1.19 24.68 -24.17
CA TYR A 42 1.24 23.52 -23.29
C TYR A 42 1.35 22.25 -24.12
N ARG A 43 2.03 21.25 -23.56
CA ARG A 43 2.19 19.94 -24.16
C ARG A 43 1.48 18.90 -23.31
N VAL A 44 0.58 18.16 -23.94
CA VAL A 44 -0.24 17.13 -23.29
C VAL A 44 0.27 15.76 -23.68
N TYR A 45 0.45 14.91 -22.67
CA TYR A 45 0.80 13.51 -22.79
C TYR A 45 -0.26 12.65 -22.13
N ARG A 46 -0.39 11.42 -22.58
CA ARG A 46 -1.30 10.42 -22.04
C ARG A 46 -0.60 9.07 -21.91
N ARG A 47 -0.97 8.32 -20.87
CA ARG A 47 -0.66 6.88 -20.78
C ARG A 47 -1.90 6.12 -20.34
N ILE A 48 -1.95 4.80 -20.59
CA ILE A 48 -2.89 3.92 -19.89
C ILE A 48 -2.46 3.89 -18.42
N SER A 49 -3.39 4.02 -17.49
CA SER A 49 -3.09 4.03 -16.06
C SER A 49 -2.27 2.79 -15.65
N GLY A 50 -1.22 3.03 -14.86
CA GLY A 50 -0.27 1.98 -14.49
C GLY A 50 0.82 1.65 -15.52
N SER A 51 0.77 2.19 -16.74
CA SER A 51 1.87 2.05 -17.72
C SER A 51 3.03 2.99 -17.38
N PRO A 52 4.30 2.60 -17.64
CA PRO A 52 5.45 3.44 -17.29
C PRO A 52 5.59 4.68 -18.17
N ASP A 53 5.18 4.63 -19.43
CA ASP A 53 5.55 5.61 -20.44
C ASP A 53 4.37 6.49 -20.88
N PHE A 54 4.52 7.81 -20.70
CA PHE A 54 3.65 8.78 -21.28
C PHE A 54 3.90 8.95 -22.80
N LYS A 55 2.84 9.02 -23.57
CA LYS A 55 2.88 9.25 -25.00
C LYS A 55 2.36 10.64 -25.32
N PHE A 56 3.04 11.33 -26.20
CA PHE A 56 2.62 12.63 -26.69
C PHE A 56 1.21 12.54 -27.33
N VAL A 57 0.34 13.49 -26.96
CA VAL A 57 -1.01 13.62 -27.51
C VAL A 57 -1.10 14.84 -28.41
N THR A 58 -0.82 16.05 -27.88
CA THR A 58 -0.92 17.30 -28.60
C THR A 58 -0.17 18.44 -27.93
N ASP A 59 0.07 19.51 -28.69
CA ASP A 59 0.38 20.84 -28.17
C ASP A 59 -0.87 21.73 -28.27
N THR A 60 -1.11 22.63 -27.30
CA THR A 60 -2.23 23.57 -27.28
C THR A 60 -1.79 24.92 -26.70
N GLU A 61 -2.37 26.01 -27.17
CA GLU A 61 -2.17 27.35 -26.60
C GLU A 61 -3.17 27.64 -25.47
N ALA A 62 -4.25 26.86 -25.39
CA ALA A 62 -5.28 27.03 -24.37
C ALA A 62 -4.89 26.31 -23.08
N ALA A 63 -5.31 26.85 -21.94
CA ALA A 63 -5.16 26.21 -20.64
C ALA A 63 -6.19 25.08 -20.38
N SER A 64 -6.63 24.45 -21.46
CA SER A 64 -7.53 23.29 -21.43
C SER A 64 -7.41 22.47 -22.71
N TYR A 65 -7.78 21.20 -22.62
CA TYR A 65 -7.81 20.28 -23.76
C TYR A 65 -8.86 19.20 -23.56
N ILE A 66 -9.53 18.79 -24.64
CA ILE A 66 -10.41 17.63 -24.63
C ILE A 66 -9.70 16.50 -25.38
N ASP A 67 -9.38 15.44 -24.68
CA ASP A 67 -8.82 14.23 -25.26
C ASP A 67 -9.91 13.17 -25.48
N THR A 68 -9.87 12.51 -26.62
CA THR A 68 -10.73 11.35 -26.90
C THR A 68 -9.80 10.15 -27.16
N PRO A 69 -9.51 9.33 -26.15
CA PRO A 69 -8.67 8.16 -26.32
C PRO A 69 -9.24 7.18 -27.34
N PRO A 70 -8.38 6.43 -28.05
CA PRO A 70 -8.84 5.50 -29.09
C PRO A 70 -9.59 4.27 -28.54
N GLU A 71 -9.43 3.98 -27.25
CA GLU A 71 -10.08 2.84 -26.56
C GLU A 71 -10.62 3.32 -25.22
N PRO A 72 -11.76 2.75 -24.74
CA PRO A 72 -12.23 2.99 -23.39
C PRO A 72 -11.19 2.52 -22.36
N GLY A 73 -11.05 3.23 -21.25
CA GLY A 73 -10.15 2.85 -20.20
C GLY A 73 -9.79 3.98 -19.24
N SER A 74 -8.99 3.64 -18.24
CA SER A 74 -8.39 4.61 -17.32
C SER A 74 -7.10 5.16 -17.92
N TYR A 75 -6.95 6.47 -17.89
CA TYR A 75 -5.79 7.15 -18.46
C TYR A 75 -5.21 8.13 -17.47
N ASP A 76 -3.87 8.21 -17.46
CA ASP A 76 -3.15 9.26 -16.77
C ASP A 76 -2.70 10.30 -17.80
N TYR A 77 -2.76 11.55 -17.42
CA TYR A 77 -2.33 12.67 -18.25
C TYR A 77 -1.18 13.42 -17.61
N GLN A 78 -0.31 13.95 -18.44
CA GLN A 78 0.75 14.86 -18.05
C GLN A 78 0.67 16.10 -18.90
N VAL A 79 0.75 17.28 -18.27
CA VAL A 79 0.77 18.57 -18.95
C VAL A 79 2.02 19.34 -18.54
N SER A 80 2.78 19.80 -19.53
CA SER A 80 3.97 20.64 -19.37
C SER A 80 3.71 22.00 -20.00
N ALA A 81 4.22 23.08 -19.42
CA ALA A 81 4.22 24.40 -20.06
C ALA A 81 5.42 24.54 -21.00
N LEU A 82 5.20 25.18 -22.14
CA LEU A 82 6.21 25.55 -23.13
C LEU A 82 6.52 27.04 -22.98
N GLY A 83 7.76 27.41 -22.78
CA GLY A 83 8.17 28.80 -22.60
C GLY A 83 9.53 29.09 -23.21
N ALA A 84 10.02 30.30 -23.02
CA ALA A 84 11.31 30.77 -23.56
C ALA A 84 12.50 29.95 -23.04
N HIS A 85 12.35 29.27 -21.90
CA HIS A 85 13.39 28.46 -21.26
C HIS A 85 13.23 26.95 -21.53
N GLY A 86 12.30 26.57 -22.41
CA GLY A 86 12.04 25.20 -22.79
C GLY A 86 10.72 24.66 -22.22
N GLU A 87 10.59 23.35 -22.19
CA GLU A 87 9.46 22.64 -21.61
C GLU A 87 9.66 22.48 -20.10
N SER A 88 8.62 22.81 -19.32
CA SER A 88 8.65 22.63 -17.86
C SER A 88 8.64 21.14 -17.46
N SER A 89 8.89 20.85 -16.19
CA SER A 89 8.46 19.57 -15.61
C SER A 89 6.94 19.43 -15.80
N GLY A 90 6.48 18.19 -16.07
CA GLY A 90 5.06 17.97 -16.33
C GLY A 90 4.26 17.74 -15.05
N ALA A 91 3.15 18.43 -14.89
CA ALA A 91 2.14 18.06 -13.91
C ALA A 91 1.41 16.80 -14.36
N ILE A 92 1.29 15.81 -13.49
CA ILE A 92 0.70 14.50 -13.81
C ILE A 92 -0.67 14.36 -13.16
N PHE A 93 -1.62 13.82 -13.91
CA PHE A 93 -2.98 13.47 -13.48
C PHE A 93 -3.21 11.99 -13.56
N LEU A 94 -3.91 11.47 -12.58
CA LEU A 94 -4.59 10.19 -12.65
C LEU A 94 -6.06 10.47 -13.01
N ALA A 95 -6.44 10.30 -14.26
CA ALA A 95 -7.82 10.48 -14.66
C ALA A 95 -8.65 9.27 -14.23
N ALA A 96 -9.78 9.53 -13.58
CA ALA A 96 -10.78 8.47 -13.40
C ALA A 96 -11.19 7.91 -14.77
N ALA A 97 -11.50 6.63 -14.85
CA ALA A 97 -12.15 6.06 -16.03
C ALA A 97 -13.40 6.90 -16.36
N ALA A 98 -13.67 7.07 -17.65
CA ALA A 98 -15.00 7.49 -18.07
C ALA A 98 -16.01 6.55 -17.42
N PRO A 99 -17.20 7.01 -17.00
CA PRO A 99 -18.25 6.10 -16.57
C PRO A 99 -18.46 5.09 -17.70
N VAL A 100 -17.93 3.88 -17.50
CA VAL A 100 -18.27 2.75 -18.36
C VAL A 100 -19.74 2.56 -18.13
N GLU A 101 -20.54 2.39 -19.20
CA GLU A 101 -21.90 1.85 -19.02
C GLU A 101 -21.76 0.67 -18.08
N SER A 102 -22.48 0.68 -16.95
CA SER A 102 -22.36 -0.34 -15.93
C SER A 102 -22.63 -1.70 -16.57
N VAL A 103 -21.58 -2.43 -16.86
CA VAL A 103 -21.71 -3.80 -17.31
C VAL A 103 -22.07 -4.59 -16.06
N PRO A 104 -23.26 -5.26 -16.03
CA PRO A 104 -23.59 -6.07 -14.89
C PRO A 104 -22.44 -7.03 -14.58
N PRO A 105 -22.11 -7.22 -13.29
CA PRO A 105 -20.99 -8.08 -12.94
C PRO A 105 -21.23 -9.50 -13.43
N SER A 106 -20.18 -10.20 -13.77
CA SER A 106 -20.22 -11.64 -14.03
C SER A 106 -20.36 -12.39 -12.70
N SER A 107 -21.02 -13.56 -12.74
CA SER A 107 -21.20 -14.38 -11.54
C SER A 107 -19.85 -14.90 -11.03
N PRO A 108 -19.49 -14.64 -9.77
CA PRO A 108 -18.30 -15.21 -9.17
C PRO A 108 -18.37 -16.75 -9.15
N LYS A 109 -17.21 -17.38 -9.22
CA LYS A 109 -17.10 -18.82 -9.08
C LYS A 109 -16.31 -19.15 -7.83
N ILE A 110 -16.95 -19.75 -6.81
CA ILE A 110 -16.26 -20.28 -5.64
C ILE A 110 -15.38 -21.45 -6.10
N THR A 111 -14.07 -21.29 -5.96
CA THR A 111 -13.08 -22.28 -6.39
C THR A 111 -12.70 -23.24 -5.28
N SER A 112 -12.78 -22.77 -4.03
CA SER A 112 -12.51 -23.60 -2.85
C SER A 112 -13.18 -23.03 -1.60
N VAL A 113 -13.65 -23.92 -0.73
CA VAL A 113 -13.99 -23.63 0.67
C VAL A 113 -13.20 -24.60 1.52
N SER A 114 -12.25 -24.10 2.30
CA SER A 114 -11.33 -24.90 3.10
C SER A 114 -11.45 -24.57 4.59
N ARG A 115 -11.54 -25.58 5.42
CA ARG A 115 -11.47 -25.44 6.88
C ARG A 115 -10.01 -25.20 7.29
N LEU A 116 -9.71 -24.09 7.95
CA LEU A 116 -8.36 -23.77 8.46
C LEU A 116 -8.18 -24.23 9.91
N ASP A 117 -9.17 -23.98 10.75
CA ASP A 117 -9.17 -24.34 12.16
C ASP A 117 -10.58 -24.56 12.70
N ILE A 118 -10.71 -24.73 14.01
CA ILE A 118 -12.01 -25.02 14.66
C ILE A 118 -13.07 -23.89 14.51
N ALA A 119 -12.66 -22.72 14.10
CA ALA A 119 -13.52 -21.55 14.02
C ALA A 119 -13.42 -20.77 12.69
N THR A 120 -12.58 -21.22 11.75
CA THR A 120 -12.28 -20.45 10.54
C THR A 120 -12.41 -21.29 9.28
N ASN A 121 -13.25 -20.82 8.35
CA ASN A 121 -13.25 -21.26 6.95
C ASN A 121 -12.62 -20.19 6.06
N VAL A 122 -11.89 -20.58 5.04
CA VAL A 122 -11.44 -19.69 3.99
C VAL A 122 -12.12 -20.03 2.68
N LEU A 123 -12.64 -19.00 2.04
CA LEU A 123 -13.25 -19.07 0.72
C LEU A 123 -12.28 -18.47 -0.30
N PHE A 124 -12.09 -19.18 -1.39
CA PHE A 124 -11.43 -18.65 -2.58
C PHE A 124 -12.44 -18.64 -3.72
N PHE A 125 -12.49 -17.56 -4.44
CA PHE A 125 -13.35 -17.42 -5.60
C PHE A 125 -12.66 -16.63 -6.69
N SER A 126 -13.19 -16.64 -7.90
CA SER A 126 -12.63 -15.93 -9.05
C SER A 126 -13.77 -15.48 -9.96
N ASP A 127 -13.55 -14.40 -10.67
CA ASP A 127 -14.35 -13.92 -11.79
C ASP A 127 -13.49 -13.03 -12.71
N GLU A 128 -14.13 -12.35 -13.65
CA GLU A 128 -13.50 -11.41 -14.58
C GLU A 128 -13.90 -9.95 -14.26
N ASN A 129 -14.51 -9.71 -13.10
CA ASN A 129 -14.94 -8.37 -12.69
C ASN A 129 -13.74 -7.52 -12.26
N THR A 130 -13.76 -6.22 -12.59
CA THR A 130 -12.69 -5.29 -12.25
C THR A 130 -13.07 -4.31 -11.15
N ASP A 131 -14.38 -4.01 -10.97
CA ASP A 131 -14.87 -2.93 -10.11
C ASP A 131 -16.06 -3.38 -9.25
N CYS A 132 -15.91 -4.53 -8.56
CA CYS A 132 -16.95 -5.08 -7.71
C CYS A 132 -16.52 -5.19 -6.25
N GLU A 133 -17.46 -4.93 -5.35
CA GLU A 133 -17.41 -5.40 -3.97
C GLU A 133 -18.12 -6.75 -3.90
N TYR A 134 -17.62 -7.67 -3.09
CA TYR A 134 -18.23 -8.99 -2.92
C TYR A 134 -18.88 -9.11 -1.55
N GLU A 135 -20.18 -9.41 -1.53
CA GLU A 135 -20.87 -9.81 -0.31
C GLU A 135 -20.76 -11.32 -0.13
N ILE A 136 -20.32 -11.75 1.04
CA ILE A 136 -20.22 -13.17 1.38
C ILE A 136 -21.41 -13.58 2.20
N GLN A 137 -22.11 -14.57 1.71
CA GLN A 137 -23.29 -15.14 2.38
C GLN A 137 -23.01 -16.55 2.85
N ARG A 138 -23.44 -16.83 4.06
CA ARG A 138 -23.35 -18.14 4.70
C ARG A 138 -24.73 -18.65 5.08
N GLN A 139 -24.92 -19.95 4.93
CA GLN A 139 -26.14 -20.68 5.35
C GLN A 139 -25.73 -21.86 6.24
N GLU A 140 -26.34 -22.00 7.39
CA GLU A 140 -26.31 -23.24 8.16
C GLU A 140 -27.22 -24.28 7.52
N ALA A 141 -26.98 -25.57 7.78
CA ALA A 141 -27.55 -26.72 7.04
C ALA A 141 -29.03 -26.65 6.61
N SER A 142 -29.86 -25.79 7.21
CA SER A 142 -31.28 -25.58 6.86
C SER A 142 -31.82 -24.21 7.21
N GLY A 143 -30.94 -23.22 7.44
CA GLY A 143 -31.32 -21.87 7.82
C GLY A 143 -31.45 -20.91 6.63
N ASP A 144 -31.70 -19.63 6.95
CA ASP A 144 -31.67 -18.55 5.98
C ASP A 144 -30.24 -18.18 5.59
N TRP A 145 -30.06 -17.56 4.43
CA TRP A 145 -28.80 -16.97 4.01
C TRP A 145 -28.52 -15.69 4.82
N LEU A 146 -27.33 -15.62 5.42
CA LEU A 146 -26.89 -14.47 6.19
C LEU A 146 -25.66 -13.86 5.51
N THR A 147 -25.69 -12.56 5.24
CA THR A 147 -24.48 -11.82 4.84
C THR A 147 -23.55 -11.74 6.06
N ILE A 148 -22.39 -12.38 5.95
CA ILE A 148 -21.39 -12.45 7.02
C ILE A 148 -20.25 -11.46 6.86
N GLY A 149 -20.14 -10.80 5.71
CA GLY A 149 -19.18 -9.76 5.47
C GLY A 149 -19.05 -9.38 4.01
N LYS A 150 -18.12 -8.48 3.75
CA LYS A 150 -17.79 -7.97 2.42
C LYS A 150 -16.27 -7.99 2.23
N THR A 151 -15.85 -8.09 0.98
CA THR A 151 -14.45 -8.02 0.57
C THR A 151 -14.35 -7.46 -0.85
N ALA A 152 -13.23 -6.83 -1.18
CA ALA A 152 -12.84 -6.54 -2.56
C ALA A 152 -11.87 -7.61 -3.09
N ASP A 153 -11.35 -8.46 -2.22
CA ASP A 153 -10.40 -9.51 -2.58
C ASP A 153 -11.14 -10.79 -2.97
N HIS A 154 -10.56 -11.61 -3.81
CA HIS A 154 -11.10 -12.93 -4.18
C HIS A 154 -10.84 -14.02 -3.11
N ILE A 155 -10.67 -13.57 -1.87
CA ILE A 155 -10.51 -14.40 -0.67
C ILE A 155 -11.34 -13.83 0.48
N TYR A 156 -11.95 -14.70 1.28
CA TYR A 156 -12.66 -14.30 2.49
C TYR A 156 -12.44 -15.30 3.62
N TYR A 157 -12.27 -14.78 4.84
CA TYR A 157 -12.09 -15.58 6.05
C TYR A 157 -13.35 -15.49 6.91
N ASP A 158 -14.10 -16.57 6.98
CA ASP A 158 -15.21 -16.72 7.92
C ASP A 158 -14.66 -17.19 9.27
N ILE A 159 -14.31 -16.24 10.12
CA ILE A 159 -13.73 -16.48 11.45
C ILE A 159 -14.76 -16.89 12.52
N ALA A 160 -16.03 -16.95 12.16
CA ALA A 160 -17.14 -17.35 13.04
C ALA A 160 -17.74 -18.71 12.63
N ALA A 161 -17.05 -19.48 11.79
CA ALA A 161 -17.47 -20.80 11.38
C ALA A 161 -17.22 -21.82 12.50
N SER A 162 -18.28 -22.28 13.19
CA SER A 162 -18.13 -23.25 14.28
C SER A 162 -17.61 -24.61 13.80
N ALA A 163 -16.92 -25.32 14.68
CA ALA A 163 -16.33 -26.64 14.38
C ALA A 163 -17.34 -27.72 13.93
N ASN A 164 -18.60 -27.57 14.32
CA ASN A 164 -19.65 -28.55 14.08
C ASN A 164 -20.64 -28.12 12.99
N GLY A 165 -20.40 -27.01 12.31
CA GLY A 165 -21.26 -26.51 11.27
C GLY A 165 -20.91 -27.10 9.91
N GLY A 166 -21.90 -27.64 9.19
CA GLY A 166 -21.79 -27.83 7.76
C GLY A 166 -22.37 -26.58 7.09
N TYR A 167 -21.51 -25.70 6.64
CA TYR A 167 -21.92 -24.43 6.05
C TYR A 167 -21.95 -24.49 4.53
N ASN A 168 -22.93 -23.81 3.96
CA ASN A 168 -22.96 -23.46 2.55
C ASN A 168 -22.59 -21.98 2.39
N TYR A 169 -21.95 -21.65 1.29
CA TYR A 169 -21.52 -20.30 0.98
C TYR A 169 -21.95 -19.87 -0.42
N LYS A 170 -22.21 -18.59 -0.55
CA LYS A 170 -22.38 -17.87 -1.80
C LYS A 170 -21.57 -16.58 -1.78
N VAL A 171 -21.16 -16.15 -2.95
CA VAL A 171 -20.52 -14.86 -3.19
C VAL A 171 -21.42 -14.08 -4.13
N LEU A 172 -21.75 -12.86 -3.75
CA LEU A 172 -22.52 -11.92 -4.54
C LEU A 172 -21.60 -10.79 -4.98
N ALA A 173 -21.30 -10.69 -6.28
CA ALA A 173 -20.62 -9.52 -6.83
C ALA A 173 -21.60 -8.36 -6.91
N VAL A 174 -21.19 -7.18 -6.43
CA VAL A 174 -21.98 -5.95 -6.43
C VAL A 174 -21.22 -4.91 -7.25
N GLY A 175 -21.74 -4.55 -8.38
CA GLY A 175 -21.18 -3.56 -9.27
C GLY A 175 -21.37 -2.13 -8.75
N THR A 176 -20.71 -1.18 -9.37
CA THR A 176 -20.65 0.24 -8.95
C THR A 176 -22.01 0.94 -9.00
N ALA A 177 -22.95 0.49 -9.85
CA ALA A 177 -24.33 1.02 -9.94
C ALA A 177 -25.32 0.19 -9.11
N GLY A 178 -24.85 -0.81 -8.33
CA GLY A 178 -25.66 -1.63 -7.46
C GLY A 178 -26.28 -2.86 -8.13
N GLU A 179 -25.91 -3.17 -9.38
CA GLU A 179 -26.25 -4.43 -10.04
C GLU A 179 -25.50 -5.60 -9.39
N THR A 180 -26.09 -6.77 -9.41
CA THR A 180 -25.56 -7.93 -8.68
C THR A 180 -25.52 -9.19 -9.53
N ALA A 181 -24.51 -10.04 -9.28
CA ALA A 181 -24.43 -11.39 -9.80
C ALA A 181 -24.00 -12.37 -8.70
N GLU A 182 -24.67 -13.52 -8.64
CA GLU A 182 -24.51 -14.49 -7.56
C GLU A 182 -23.76 -15.74 -8.05
N SER A 183 -22.88 -16.27 -7.20
CA SER A 183 -22.21 -17.55 -7.45
C SER A 183 -23.16 -18.75 -7.30
N GLU A 184 -22.76 -19.91 -7.80
CA GLU A 184 -23.34 -21.17 -7.33
C GLU A 184 -22.99 -21.38 -5.85
N VAL A 185 -23.83 -22.24 -5.21
CA VAL A 185 -23.62 -22.63 -3.81
C VAL A 185 -22.43 -23.57 -3.70
N ALA A 186 -21.53 -23.28 -2.79
CA ALA A 186 -20.45 -24.19 -2.43
C ALA A 186 -20.56 -24.62 -0.96
N ALA A 187 -20.48 -25.91 -0.70
CA ALA A 187 -20.44 -26.44 0.65
C ALA A 187 -19.05 -26.31 1.28
N GLU A 188 -18.99 -26.31 2.58
CA GLU A 188 -17.73 -26.43 3.33
C GLU A 188 -16.91 -27.63 2.84
N ASN A 189 -15.58 -27.45 2.79
CA ASN A 189 -14.63 -28.41 2.23
C ASN A 189 -14.83 -28.78 0.76
N THR A 190 -15.46 -27.89 -0.01
CA THR A 190 -15.52 -28.02 -1.45
C THR A 190 -14.14 -27.73 -2.04
N ASN A 191 -13.61 -28.71 -2.78
CA ASN A 191 -12.28 -28.59 -3.45
C ASN A 191 -11.20 -27.97 -2.55
N PRO A 192 -10.91 -28.57 -1.37
CA PRO A 192 -9.99 -27.98 -0.42
C PRO A 192 -8.60 -27.80 -1.05
N LYS A 193 -8.02 -26.63 -0.84
CA LYS A 193 -6.68 -26.29 -1.33
C LYS A 193 -5.67 -26.38 -0.18
N THR A 194 -4.44 -26.69 -0.50
CA THR A 194 -3.34 -26.51 0.43
C THR A 194 -3.09 -25.01 0.59
N VAL A 195 -3.23 -24.53 1.80
CA VAL A 195 -2.99 -23.14 2.15
C VAL A 195 -1.87 -23.06 3.18
N PHE A 196 -1.13 -21.96 3.14
CA PHE A 196 -0.13 -21.64 4.16
C PHE A 196 -0.37 -20.23 4.70
N GLY A 197 -0.07 -20.01 5.95
CA GLY A 197 -0.17 -18.73 6.62
C GLY A 197 1.13 -17.96 6.57
N VAL A 198 1.05 -16.64 6.42
CA VAL A 198 2.17 -15.72 6.56
C VAL A 198 1.81 -14.72 7.66
N PRO A 199 2.16 -15.01 8.93
CA PRO A 199 1.98 -14.04 10.01
C PRO A 199 2.72 -12.74 9.68
N ALA A 200 2.08 -11.59 9.92
CA ALA A 200 2.71 -10.30 9.78
C ALA A 200 2.56 -9.51 11.08
N LEU A 201 3.67 -9.22 11.72
CA LEU A 201 3.74 -8.42 12.94
C LEU A 201 4.13 -6.98 12.60
N MET A 202 3.60 -6.03 13.35
CA MET A 202 3.85 -4.61 13.19
C MET A 202 4.50 -4.04 14.45
N TYR A 203 5.69 -3.51 14.29
CA TYR A 203 6.48 -2.79 15.28
C TYR A 203 6.58 -1.32 14.90
N HIS A 204 7.09 -0.46 15.81
CA HIS A 204 7.38 0.93 15.52
C HIS A 204 8.75 1.35 16.07
N GLU A 205 8.90 1.46 17.37
CA GLU A 205 10.10 1.97 18.01
C GLU A 205 10.77 0.92 18.91
N PHE A 206 12.09 0.92 18.93
CA PHE A 206 12.91 0.02 19.75
C PHE A 206 13.83 0.84 20.64
N VAL A 207 13.67 0.70 21.95
CA VAL A 207 14.42 1.50 22.93
C VAL A 207 15.21 0.63 23.90
N THR A 208 16.30 1.19 24.39
CA THR A 208 17.05 0.68 25.52
C THR A 208 16.77 1.53 26.76
N GLN A 209 17.22 1.08 27.93
CA GLN A 209 17.13 1.92 29.12
C GLN A 209 17.99 3.18 28.98
N GLU A 210 19.13 3.09 28.28
CA GLU A 210 20.00 4.25 28.01
C GLU A 210 19.31 5.30 27.11
N ASP A 211 18.51 4.86 26.11
CA ASP A 211 17.73 5.75 25.28
C ASP A 211 16.71 6.54 26.13
N LEU A 212 15.99 5.85 27.03
CA LEU A 212 15.02 6.49 27.92
C LEU A 212 15.69 7.49 28.88
N ASP A 213 16.83 7.12 29.44
CA ASP A 213 17.62 7.98 30.33
C ASP A 213 18.17 9.20 29.59
N SER A 214 18.35 9.12 28.28
CA SER A 214 18.77 10.23 27.40
C SER A 214 17.58 11.10 26.94
N GLY A 215 16.35 10.74 27.25
CA GLY A 215 15.14 11.51 26.95
C GLY A 215 14.34 11.05 25.74
N ILE A 216 14.65 9.88 25.15
CA ILE A 216 13.82 9.26 24.13
C ILE A 216 12.47 8.88 24.73
N ALA A 217 11.37 9.19 24.03
CA ALA A 217 10.02 8.90 24.49
C ALA A 217 9.72 7.38 24.40
N PHE A 218 9.03 6.87 25.41
CA PHE A 218 8.42 5.55 25.36
C PHE A 218 6.92 5.75 25.18
N ASP A 219 6.43 5.50 23.98
CA ASP A 219 5.01 5.57 23.64
C ASP A 219 4.34 4.19 23.66
N GLU A 220 3.05 4.13 23.36
CA GLU A 220 2.27 2.89 23.38
C GLU A 220 2.71 1.83 22.35
N TYR A 221 3.44 2.24 21.31
CA TYR A 221 3.94 1.37 20.24
C TYR A 221 5.43 1.03 20.39
N ALA A 222 6.12 1.63 21.37
CA ALA A 222 7.51 1.32 21.64
C ALA A 222 7.64 0.01 22.41
N ILE A 223 8.68 -0.76 22.10
CA ILE A 223 9.08 -1.93 22.89
C ILE A 223 10.55 -1.84 23.27
N TYR A 224 10.94 -2.56 24.31
CA TYR A 224 12.35 -2.67 24.64
C TYR A 224 13.10 -3.55 23.64
N SER A 225 14.34 -3.18 23.33
CA SER A 225 15.20 -3.95 22.42
C SER A 225 15.39 -5.40 22.87
N HIS A 226 15.39 -5.69 24.18
CA HIS A 226 15.47 -7.06 24.68
C HIS A 226 14.19 -7.86 24.43
N GLU A 227 13.00 -7.22 24.32
CA GLU A 227 11.76 -7.90 23.93
C GLU A 227 11.83 -8.29 22.45
N PHE A 228 12.34 -7.39 21.61
CA PHE A 228 12.56 -7.70 20.20
C PHE A 228 13.60 -8.81 20.02
N GLU A 229 14.67 -8.81 20.81
CA GLU A 229 15.64 -9.89 20.81
C GLU A 229 15.01 -11.23 21.20
N HIS A 230 14.15 -11.24 22.22
CA HIS A 230 13.35 -12.41 22.60
C HIS A 230 12.47 -12.89 21.43
N ASP A 231 11.80 -11.97 20.74
CA ASP A 231 10.94 -12.31 19.61
C ASP A 231 11.75 -12.99 18.48
N LEU A 232 12.92 -12.42 18.11
CA LEU A 232 13.79 -13.01 17.10
C LEU A 232 14.34 -14.40 17.52
N GLN A 233 14.72 -14.55 18.78
CA GLN A 233 15.17 -15.84 19.32
C GLN A 233 14.06 -16.87 19.25
N TRP A 234 12.86 -16.51 19.70
CA TRP A 234 11.70 -17.41 19.67
C TRP A 234 11.35 -17.85 18.24
N LEU A 235 11.35 -16.91 17.28
CA LEU A 235 11.12 -17.23 15.87
C LEU A 235 12.14 -18.24 15.35
N GLN A 236 13.42 -18.05 15.65
CA GLN A 236 14.49 -18.95 15.25
C GLN A 236 14.33 -20.35 15.88
N GLU A 237 14.04 -20.43 17.19
CA GLU A 237 13.86 -21.69 17.91
C GLU A 237 12.64 -22.47 17.44
N ASN A 238 11.60 -21.78 16.92
CA ASN A 238 10.39 -22.38 16.39
C ASN A 238 10.41 -22.60 14.87
N GLY A 239 11.56 -22.38 14.23
CA GLY A 239 11.79 -22.68 12.81
C GLY A 239 11.12 -21.71 11.84
N TYR A 240 10.78 -20.49 12.28
CA TYR A 240 10.29 -19.44 11.40
C TYR A 240 11.43 -18.83 10.58
N THR A 241 11.11 -18.46 9.35
CA THR A 241 12.01 -17.73 8.47
C THR A 241 11.39 -16.39 8.14
N THR A 242 12.08 -15.31 8.46
CA THR A 242 11.60 -13.97 8.09
C THR A 242 11.77 -13.76 6.60
N ILE A 243 10.70 -13.27 5.96
CA ILE A 243 10.69 -12.87 4.56
C ILE A 243 10.34 -11.39 4.45
N THR A 244 10.75 -10.76 3.36
CA THR A 244 10.33 -9.41 3.02
C THR A 244 9.01 -9.43 2.26
N VAL A 245 8.34 -8.28 2.17
CA VAL A 245 7.12 -8.17 1.36
C VAL A 245 7.45 -8.28 -0.13
N ARG A 246 8.62 -7.83 -0.56
CA ARG A 246 9.11 -8.02 -1.93
C ARG A 246 9.27 -9.50 -2.29
N GLU A 247 9.81 -10.31 -1.38
CA GLU A 247 9.92 -11.78 -1.59
C GLU A 247 8.53 -12.41 -1.69
N LEU A 248 7.58 -11.97 -0.86
CA LEU A 248 6.20 -12.42 -0.99
C LEU A 248 5.58 -11.99 -2.32
N ALA A 249 5.75 -10.73 -2.74
CA ALA A 249 5.25 -10.24 -4.02
C ALA A 249 5.82 -11.04 -5.20
N GLN A 250 7.11 -11.37 -5.18
CA GLN A 250 7.75 -12.24 -6.18
C GLN A 250 7.10 -13.62 -6.21
N TYR A 251 6.88 -14.23 -5.04
CA TYR A 251 6.21 -15.52 -4.96
C TYR A 251 4.77 -15.48 -5.50
N LEU A 252 3.99 -14.45 -5.15
CA LEU A 252 2.64 -14.27 -5.66
C LEU A 252 2.61 -14.12 -7.19
N ASN A 253 3.67 -13.60 -7.78
CA ASN A 253 3.88 -13.49 -9.22
C ASN A 253 4.54 -14.74 -9.85
N GLY A 254 4.59 -15.85 -9.12
CA GLY A 254 5.14 -17.12 -9.61
C GLY A 254 6.66 -17.20 -9.63
N GLN A 255 7.35 -16.33 -8.90
CA GLN A 255 8.80 -16.29 -8.80
C GLN A 255 9.28 -16.69 -7.41
N GLY A 256 10.34 -17.50 -7.35
CA GLY A 256 10.91 -17.92 -6.05
C GLY A 256 10.11 -19.01 -5.33
N GLU A 257 10.55 -19.32 -4.11
CA GLU A 257 9.96 -20.32 -3.22
C GLU A 257 9.69 -19.70 -1.86
N MET A 258 8.63 -20.16 -1.17
CA MET A 258 8.37 -19.79 0.22
C MET A 258 9.02 -20.78 1.19
N PRO A 259 9.58 -20.32 2.30
CA PRO A 259 10.00 -21.19 3.38
C PRO A 259 8.79 -21.90 4.00
N GLU A 260 9.04 -22.97 4.75
CA GLU A 260 7.99 -23.78 5.37
C GLU A 260 7.17 -22.98 6.40
N LYS A 261 7.82 -22.09 7.16
CA LYS A 261 7.18 -21.21 8.14
C LYS A 261 7.59 -19.76 7.90
N PRO A 262 7.01 -19.11 6.90
CA PRO A 262 7.30 -17.70 6.63
C PRO A 262 6.69 -16.79 7.69
N VAL A 263 7.36 -15.69 8.01
CA VAL A 263 6.86 -14.61 8.86
C VAL A 263 7.36 -13.27 8.33
N ILE A 264 6.54 -12.23 8.41
CA ILE A 264 6.91 -10.86 8.03
C ILE A 264 6.96 -10.01 9.30
N LEU A 265 8.11 -9.37 9.53
CA LEU A 265 8.28 -8.34 10.55
C LEU A 265 8.21 -6.99 9.87
N THR A 266 7.15 -6.22 10.10
CA THR A 266 7.02 -4.85 9.59
C THR A 266 7.31 -3.87 10.71
N ILE A 267 7.93 -2.75 10.36
CA ILE A 267 8.26 -1.66 11.29
C ILE A 267 7.77 -0.38 10.63
N ASP A 268 6.94 0.39 11.32
CA ASP A 268 6.41 1.63 10.77
C ASP A 268 7.22 2.85 11.25
N ASP A 269 6.99 4.00 10.63
CA ASP A 269 7.48 5.35 10.88
C ASP A 269 8.92 5.63 10.41
N GLY A 270 9.88 4.76 10.62
CA GLY A 270 11.30 5.03 10.33
C GLY A 270 12.06 5.69 11.48
N LYS A 271 11.71 5.35 12.73
CA LYS A 271 12.37 5.85 13.94
C LYS A 271 13.84 5.44 14.03
N LEU A 272 14.67 6.28 14.67
CA LEU A 272 16.12 6.05 14.82
C LEU A 272 16.46 4.78 15.60
N GLY A 273 15.61 4.35 16.53
CA GLY A 273 15.80 3.11 17.28
C GLY A 273 15.84 1.87 16.39
N VAL A 274 15.24 1.93 15.20
CA VAL A 274 15.33 0.83 14.22
C VAL A 274 16.78 0.64 13.76
N TYR A 275 17.47 1.73 13.42
CA TYR A 275 18.87 1.69 13.01
C TYR A 275 19.79 1.31 14.16
N LYS A 276 19.62 1.94 15.33
CA LYS A 276 20.49 1.76 16.49
C LYS A 276 20.32 0.41 17.18
N ASN A 277 19.06 -0.02 17.37
CA ASN A 277 18.71 -1.08 18.29
C ASN A 277 18.18 -2.34 17.57
N ALA A 278 17.35 -2.20 16.51
CA ALA A 278 16.78 -3.35 15.82
C ALA A 278 17.73 -3.95 14.77
N LEU A 279 18.40 -3.13 13.94
CA LEU A 279 19.30 -3.62 12.90
C LEU A 279 20.43 -4.52 13.42
N PRO A 280 21.13 -4.20 14.53
CA PRO A 280 22.14 -5.10 15.09
C PRO A 280 21.56 -6.47 15.49
N LEU A 281 20.32 -6.52 15.98
CA LEU A 281 19.65 -7.75 16.35
C LEU A 281 19.23 -8.54 15.11
N LEU A 282 18.69 -7.90 14.08
CA LEU A 282 18.38 -8.53 12.80
C LEU A 282 19.64 -9.18 12.18
N ARG A 283 20.77 -8.48 12.20
CA ARG A 283 22.08 -9.02 11.77
C ARG A 283 22.51 -10.22 12.62
N LYS A 284 22.37 -10.12 13.95
CA LYS A 284 22.77 -11.18 14.89
C LYS A 284 22.01 -12.48 14.64
N TYR A 285 20.70 -12.40 14.40
CA TYR A 285 19.85 -13.57 14.19
C TYR A 285 19.69 -13.93 12.70
N ASN A 286 20.36 -13.20 11.80
CA ASN A 286 20.24 -13.34 10.34
C ASN A 286 18.77 -13.30 9.86
N MET A 287 18.04 -12.34 10.39
CA MET A 287 16.62 -12.15 10.08
C MET A 287 16.40 -10.86 9.29
N LYS A 288 15.22 -10.75 8.67
CA LYS A 288 14.82 -9.63 7.84
C LYS A 288 13.62 -8.92 8.43
N ALA A 289 13.49 -7.62 8.13
CA ALA A 289 12.31 -6.82 8.43
C ALA A 289 11.99 -5.88 7.24
N VAL A 290 10.78 -5.32 7.25
CA VAL A 290 10.30 -4.33 6.29
C VAL A 290 10.05 -3.03 7.04
N LEU A 291 10.78 -1.97 6.70
CA LEU A 291 10.68 -0.67 7.34
C LEU A 291 9.89 0.30 6.46
N ALA A 292 8.66 0.62 6.86
CA ALA A 292 7.81 1.59 6.20
C ALA A 292 8.09 3.00 6.75
N VAL A 293 8.58 3.90 5.90
CA VAL A 293 9.11 5.19 6.32
C VAL A 293 8.18 6.36 5.98
N ILE A 294 8.10 7.36 6.87
CA ILE A 294 7.44 8.64 6.65
C ILE A 294 8.45 9.57 5.96
N GLY A 295 8.28 9.80 4.66
CA GLY A 295 9.27 10.51 3.84
C GLY A 295 9.61 11.91 4.34
N THR A 296 8.63 12.70 4.79
CA THR A 296 8.85 14.05 5.34
C THR A 296 9.69 14.04 6.61
N GLU A 297 9.52 13.05 7.47
CA GLU A 297 10.28 12.93 8.72
C GLU A 297 11.73 12.51 8.47
N ILE A 298 11.92 11.56 7.55
CA ILE A 298 13.25 11.14 7.12
C ILE A 298 13.99 12.32 6.44
N HIS A 299 13.27 13.09 5.61
CA HIS A 299 13.83 14.25 4.94
C HIS A 299 14.27 15.31 5.95
N ALA A 300 13.42 15.66 6.90
CA ALA A 300 13.75 16.62 7.97
C ALA A 300 14.94 16.15 8.82
N ALA A 301 15.01 14.86 9.17
CA ALA A 301 16.13 14.30 9.91
C ALA A 301 17.44 14.32 9.12
N SER A 302 17.36 14.20 7.78
CA SER A 302 18.53 14.24 6.91
C SER A 302 19.05 15.67 6.67
N GLU A 303 18.15 16.68 6.61
CA GLU A 303 18.54 18.08 6.44
C GLU A 303 19.18 18.69 7.69
N ALA A 304 18.81 18.23 8.89
CA ALA A 304 19.30 18.75 10.16
C ALA A 304 19.63 17.62 11.15
N PRO A 305 20.61 16.75 10.85
CA PRO A 305 20.90 15.58 11.70
C PRO A 305 21.39 15.95 13.10
N GLU A 306 21.95 17.15 13.28
CA GLU A 306 22.38 17.67 14.58
C GLU A 306 21.21 17.99 15.52
N LEU A 307 20.02 18.26 15.00
CA LEU A 307 18.83 18.54 15.81
C LEU A 307 18.14 17.28 16.31
N ARG A 308 18.55 16.10 15.85
CA ARG A 308 17.94 14.82 16.28
C ARG A 308 18.16 14.52 17.77
N SER A 309 19.24 15.02 18.36
CA SER A 309 19.52 14.86 19.80
C SER A 309 18.49 15.55 20.70
N ASP A 310 17.82 16.57 20.17
CA ASP A 310 16.83 17.36 20.90
C ASP A 310 15.40 16.86 20.67
N ASN A 311 15.22 15.87 19.78
CA ASN A 311 13.94 15.24 19.45
C ASN A 311 13.74 14.01 20.33
N PRO A 312 12.66 13.94 21.15
CA PRO A 312 12.37 12.77 21.97
C PRO A 312 11.91 11.54 21.15
N ALA A 313 11.65 11.70 19.86
CA ALA A 313 11.26 10.63 18.94
C ALA A 313 11.98 10.80 17.59
N PRO A 314 13.33 10.69 17.56
CA PRO A 314 14.12 10.98 16.37
C PRO A 314 13.88 9.94 15.26
N TYR A 315 14.01 10.39 14.01
CA TYR A 315 13.91 9.56 12.83
C TYR A 315 15.28 9.23 12.23
N CYS A 316 15.34 8.19 11.41
CA CYS A 316 16.50 7.87 10.60
C CYS A 316 16.76 8.96 9.54
N THR A 317 17.98 9.01 9.01
CA THR A 317 18.31 9.77 7.79
C THR A 317 18.24 8.86 6.57
N TRP A 318 18.28 9.46 5.37
CA TRP A 318 18.35 8.69 4.12
C TRP A 318 19.61 7.83 4.02
N GLU A 319 20.75 8.31 4.54
CA GLU A 319 22.01 7.55 4.59
C GLU A 319 21.90 6.32 5.50
N GLU A 320 21.24 6.45 6.66
CA GLU A 320 21.00 5.33 7.58
C GLU A 320 20.03 4.32 6.96
N LEU A 321 19.01 4.78 6.21
CA LEU A 321 18.13 3.89 5.44
C LEU A 321 18.87 3.14 4.34
N ALA A 322 19.79 3.82 3.62
CA ALA A 322 20.62 3.18 2.61
C ALA A 322 21.51 2.09 3.23
N GLU A 323 22.17 2.36 4.37
CA GLU A 323 22.95 1.34 5.08
C GLU A 323 22.11 0.16 5.54
N MET A 324 20.90 0.41 6.02
CA MET A 324 19.96 -0.66 6.40
C MET A 324 19.56 -1.52 5.20
N SER A 325 19.25 -0.88 4.08
CA SER A 325 18.89 -1.57 2.82
C SER A 325 20.06 -2.41 2.30
N ASP A 326 21.27 -1.83 2.23
CA ASP A 326 22.48 -2.50 1.75
C ASP A 326 22.90 -3.68 2.64
N SER A 327 22.49 -3.66 3.91
CA SER A 327 22.76 -4.78 4.82
C SER A 327 22.06 -6.08 4.39
N GLY A 328 21.04 -6.02 3.55
CA GLY A 328 20.20 -7.15 3.15
C GLY A 328 19.22 -7.63 4.24
N HIS A 329 19.19 -6.96 5.40
CA HIS A 329 18.30 -7.29 6.51
C HIS A 329 17.04 -6.43 6.59
N VAL A 330 17.01 -5.28 5.89
CA VAL A 330 15.88 -4.35 5.93
C VAL A 330 15.43 -3.98 4.51
N GLU A 331 14.19 -4.31 4.17
CA GLU A 331 13.52 -3.76 2.99
C GLU A 331 12.90 -2.41 3.36
N ILE A 332 13.12 -1.36 2.54
CA ILE A 332 12.47 -0.07 2.73
C ILE A 332 11.14 -0.06 1.98
N ALA A 333 10.09 0.31 2.69
CA ALA A 333 8.72 0.44 2.22
C ALA A 333 8.20 1.87 2.45
N SER A 334 7.05 2.19 1.91
CA SER A 334 6.38 3.47 2.08
C SER A 334 5.42 3.46 3.27
N HIS A 335 5.53 4.45 4.15
CA HIS A 335 4.47 4.86 5.09
C HIS A 335 3.90 6.23 4.69
N SER A 336 3.84 6.47 3.39
CA SER A 336 3.66 7.73 2.68
C SER A 336 4.88 8.66 2.74
N TYR A 337 4.99 9.56 1.75
CA TYR A 337 5.93 10.67 1.88
C TYR A 337 5.39 11.74 2.84
N GLY A 338 4.12 12.18 2.65
CA GLY A 338 3.53 13.28 3.39
C GLY A 338 2.08 13.09 3.88
N PHE A 339 1.51 11.88 3.77
CA PHE A 339 0.14 11.60 4.22
C PHE A 339 0.05 11.17 5.69
N HIS A 340 1.14 11.16 6.42
CA HIS A 340 1.08 10.82 7.85
C HIS A 340 0.55 11.99 8.69
N VAL A 341 -0.69 12.41 8.37
CA VAL A 341 -1.42 13.49 9.05
C VAL A 341 -2.78 12.96 9.49
N TYR A 342 -3.12 13.12 10.77
CA TYR A 342 -4.35 12.54 11.33
C TYR A 342 -5.63 13.06 10.68
N GLN A 343 -5.68 14.35 10.33
CA GLN A 343 -6.80 14.93 9.57
C GLN A 343 -6.30 15.99 8.58
N HIS A 344 -6.60 15.79 7.31
CA HIS A 344 -6.34 16.75 6.25
C HIS A 344 -7.45 16.66 5.18
N ASN A 345 -8.11 17.78 4.88
CA ASN A 345 -9.16 17.88 3.86
C ASN A 345 -10.24 16.77 3.96
N GLY A 346 -10.69 16.44 5.19
CA GLY A 346 -11.69 15.40 5.42
C GLY A 346 -11.18 13.95 5.33
N ARG A 347 -9.88 13.76 5.13
CA ARG A 347 -9.20 12.47 5.07
C ARG A 347 -8.46 12.18 6.37
N ILE A 348 -8.27 10.91 6.70
CA ILE A 348 -7.42 10.46 7.80
C ILE A 348 -6.27 9.66 7.18
N GLY A 349 -5.03 10.12 7.39
CA GLY A 349 -3.86 9.50 6.79
C GLY A 349 -4.00 9.39 5.28
N ALA A 350 -3.73 8.22 4.76
CA ALA A 350 -3.73 7.91 3.33
C ALA A 350 -5.04 7.29 2.81
N ASP A 351 -6.14 7.46 3.55
CA ASP A 351 -7.48 7.11 3.08
C ASP A 351 -8.04 8.19 2.14
N CYS A 352 -8.89 7.83 1.20
CA CYS A 352 -9.43 8.74 0.18
C CYS A 352 -10.51 9.71 0.70
N GLY A 353 -11.07 9.47 1.89
CA GLY A 353 -12.16 10.28 2.44
C GLY A 353 -13.49 10.08 1.71
N THR A 354 -14.07 11.15 1.19
CA THR A 354 -15.36 11.09 0.47
C THR A 354 -15.17 10.99 -1.05
N PRO A 355 -16.17 10.49 -1.80
CA PRO A 355 -16.10 10.40 -3.26
C PRO A 355 -15.80 11.76 -3.95
N ASP A 356 -16.27 12.87 -3.38
CA ASP A 356 -16.05 14.23 -3.93
C ASP A 356 -14.57 14.65 -3.91
N THR A 357 -13.73 14.00 -3.09
CA THR A 357 -12.30 14.28 -2.97
C THR A 357 -11.42 13.31 -3.75
N MET A 358 -12.01 12.35 -4.46
CA MET A 358 -11.27 11.24 -5.09
C MET A 358 -10.28 11.71 -6.15
N THR A 359 -10.62 12.67 -6.99
CA THR A 359 -9.71 13.18 -8.03
C THR A 359 -8.49 13.86 -7.42
N GLU A 360 -8.70 14.71 -6.41
CA GLU A 360 -7.63 15.35 -5.65
C GLU A 360 -6.76 14.29 -4.93
N PHE A 361 -7.40 13.32 -4.31
CA PHE A 361 -6.69 12.22 -3.64
C PHE A 361 -5.78 11.44 -4.60
N ARG A 362 -6.25 11.09 -5.81
CA ARG A 362 -5.43 10.40 -6.83
C ARG A 362 -4.18 11.18 -7.19
N MET A 363 -4.32 12.49 -7.38
CA MET A 363 -3.20 13.38 -7.70
C MET A 363 -2.18 13.43 -6.56
N ASP A 364 -2.67 13.68 -5.35
CA ASP A 364 -1.84 13.76 -4.16
C ASP A 364 -1.12 12.43 -3.89
N ALA A 365 -1.82 11.31 -4.02
CA ALA A 365 -1.26 9.97 -3.84
C ALA A 365 -0.15 9.68 -4.85
N TYR A 366 -0.36 10.03 -6.12
CA TYR A 366 0.66 9.86 -7.15
C TYR A 366 1.89 10.75 -6.91
N LYS A 367 1.67 12.00 -6.50
CA LYS A 367 2.76 12.91 -6.13
C LYS A 367 3.54 12.37 -4.94
N ASP A 368 2.85 11.92 -3.92
CA ASP A 368 3.44 11.31 -2.72
C ASP A 368 4.32 10.10 -3.09
N PHE A 369 3.75 9.16 -3.86
CA PHE A 369 4.44 8.01 -4.39
C PHE A 369 5.72 8.40 -5.14
N ARG A 370 5.60 9.32 -6.11
CA ARG A 370 6.73 9.76 -6.94
C ARG A 370 7.83 10.39 -6.10
N THR A 371 7.45 11.26 -5.15
CA THR A 371 8.42 11.94 -4.30
C THR A 371 9.22 10.95 -3.47
N LEU A 372 8.56 9.96 -2.85
CA LEU A 372 9.26 8.93 -2.09
C LEU A 372 10.18 8.09 -2.99
N GLN A 373 9.71 7.64 -4.15
CA GLN A 373 10.53 6.83 -5.06
C GLN A 373 11.77 7.60 -5.57
N GLU A 374 11.65 8.90 -5.79
CA GLU A 374 12.79 9.76 -6.16
C GLU A 374 13.79 9.91 -5.01
N CYS A 375 13.31 10.08 -3.77
CA CYS A 375 14.17 10.08 -2.60
C CYS A 375 14.94 8.76 -2.48
N LEU A 376 14.26 7.63 -2.54
CA LEU A 376 14.90 6.30 -2.49
C LEU A 376 15.97 6.15 -3.58
N LYS A 377 15.63 6.52 -4.81
CA LYS A 377 16.56 6.48 -5.94
C LYS A 377 17.82 7.34 -5.73
N ASN A 378 17.68 8.53 -5.14
CA ASN A 378 18.79 9.44 -4.91
C ASN A 378 19.81 8.88 -3.91
N TYR A 379 19.43 7.92 -3.09
CA TYR A 379 20.28 7.24 -2.11
C TYR A 379 20.57 5.77 -2.47
N ASP A 380 20.35 5.38 -3.74
CA ASP A 380 20.57 4.03 -4.27
C ASP A 380 19.75 2.94 -3.53
N ILE A 381 18.66 3.32 -2.85
CA ILE A 381 17.74 2.40 -2.20
C ILE A 381 16.78 1.83 -3.26
N PRO A 382 16.53 0.51 -3.28
CA PRO A 382 15.56 -0.10 -4.21
C PRO A 382 14.17 0.53 -4.06
N ALA A 383 13.49 0.75 -5.19
CA ALA A 383 12.14 1.30 -5.22
C ALA A 383 11.19 0.55 -4.27
N ALA A 384 10.40 1.27 -3.48
CA ALA A 384 9.42 0.67 -2.59
C ALA A 384 8.29 0.01 -3.40
N VAL A 385 8.05 -1.27 -3.16
CA VAL A 385 6.94 -2.04 -3.77
C VAL A 385 5.75 -2.17 -2.82
N THR A 386 5.88 -1.68 -1.61
CA THR A 386 4.95 -1.86 -0.50
C THR A 386 4.56 -0.51 0.08
N PHE A 387 3.26 -0.35 0.35
CA PHE A 387 2.71 0.80 1.04
C PHE A 387 2.02 0.37 2.35
N ALA A 388 2.40 0.98 3.46
CA ALA A 388 1.75 0.80 4.75
C ALA A 388 0.85 2.01 5.06
N TYR A 389 -0.41 1.74 5.38
CA TYR A 389 -1.38 2.80 5.67
C TYR A 389 -1.10 3.51 6.99
N PRO A 390 -0.86 4.84 6.99
CA PRO A 390 -0.85 5.63 8.21
C PRO A 390 -2.12 5.44 9.04
N TYR A 391 -1.94 5.29 10.36
CA TYR A 391 -3.05 5.08 11.32
C TYR A 391 -3.90 3.85 11.02
N SER A 392 -3.43 2.93 10.18
CA SER A 392 -4.18 1.77 9.68
C SER A 392 -5.53 2.13 9.03
N LYS A 393 -5.71 3.39 8.62
CA LYS A 393 -6.93 3.86 7.94
C LYS A 393 -6.84 3.54 6.45
N ARG A 394 -7.73 2.66 6.04
CA ARG A 394 -7.79 2.08 4.70
C ARG A 394 -9.23 2.04 4.20
N SER A 395 -9.42 2.26 2.91
CA SER A 395 -10.66 1.95 2.20
C SER A 395 -10.35 1.30 0.85
N VAL A 396 -11.31 0.55 0.31
CA VAL A 396 -11.14 -0.12 -1.00
C VAL A 396 -10.82 0.88 -2.11
N PRO A 397 -11.50 2.04 -2.22
CA PRO A 397 -11.13 3.02 -3.24
C PRO A 397 -9.71 3.58 -3.08
N ALA A 398 -9.20 3.69 -1.85
CA ALA A 398 -7.82 4.10 -1.62
C ALA A 398 -6.82 3.02 -2.05
N ASP A 399 -7.16 1.73 -1.83
CA ASP A 399 -6.32 0.62 -2.27
C ASP A 399 -6.08 0.65 -3.78
N GLU A 400 -7.15 0.83 -4.56
CA GLU A 400 -7.06 0.91 -6.01
C GLU A 400 -6.10 2.02 -6.44
N VAL A 401 -6.17 3.19 -5.80
CA VAL A 401 -5.30 4.32 -6.11
C VAL A 401 -3.83 3.98 -5.80
N TRP A 402 -3.54 3.43 -4.62
CA TRP A 402 -2.18 3.10 -4.25
C TRP A 402 -1.57 1.98 -5.12
N LEU A 403 -2.38 0.99 -5.51
CA LEU A 403 -1.96 -0.04 -6.47
C LEU A 403 -1.71 0.54 -7.87
N GLN A 404 -2.57 1.47 -8.33
CA GLN A 404 -2.39 2.20 -9.60
C GLN A 404 -1.13 3.09 -9.59
N CYS A 405 -0.73 3.62 -8.43
CA CYS A 405 0.53 4.35 -8.31
C CYS A 405 1.75 3.46 -8.58
N GLY A 406 1.66 2.14 -8.32
CA GLY A 406 2.72 1.18 -8.60
C GLY A 406 3.15 0.31 -7.42
N TYR A 407 2.49 0.44 -6.27
CA TYR A 407 2.71 -0.51 -5.17
C TYR A 407 2.12 -1.87 -5.53
N GLN A 408 2.75 -2.94 -5.08
CA GLN A 408 2.32 -4.32 -5.35
C GLN A 408 1.55 -4.90 -4.17
N ILE A 409 1.92 -4.51 -2.95
CA ILE A 409 1.30 -4.98 -1.72
C ILE A 409 1.05 -3.79 -0.79
N LEU A 410 -0.13 -3.78 -0.20
CA LEU A 410 -0.57 -2.79 0.77
C LEU A 410 -0.60 -3.42 2.16
N LEU A 411 -0.03 -2.75 3.15
CA LEU A 411 -0.07 -3.16 4.54
C LEU A 411 -1.17 -2.37 5.25
N GLY A 412 -2.28 -3.04 5.52
CA GLY A 412 -3.45 -2.43 6.12
C GLY A 412 -3.96 -3.19 7.34
N GLY A 413 -4.71 -2.48 8.18
CA GLY A 413 -5.55 -3.06 9.21
C GLY A 413 -4.82 -3.66 10.40
N ILE A 414 -5.01 -3.04 11.56
CA ILE A 414 -4.79 -3.69 12.85
C ILE A 414 -6.02 -4.58 13.10
N MET A 415 -5.80 -5.86 13.33
CA MET A 415 -6.83 -6.72 13.90
C MET A 415 -6.64 -6.75 15.41
N GLU A 416 -7.47 -6.02 16.14
CA GLU A 416 -7.37 -5.83 17.59
C GLU A 416 -7.45 -7.11 18.44
N SER A 417 -7.83 -8.25 17.87
CA SER A 417 -8.03 -9.49 18.64
C SER A 417 -7.57 -10.76 17.91
N ALA A 418 -6.90 -10.66 16.76
CA ALA A 418 -6.52 -11.83 16.00
C ALA A 418 -5.06 -12.21 16.29
N ARG A 419 -4.81 -13.52 16.35
CA ARG A 419 -3.45 -14.03 16.28
C ARG A 419 -2.89 -13.76 14.88
N ALA A 420 -1.67 -13.26 14.79
CA ALA A 420 -1.01 -12.99 13.51
C ALA A 420 -0.95 -14.23 12.61
N SER A 421 -0.82 -15.41 13.20
CA SER A 421 -0.86 -16.71 12.51
C SER A 421 -2.15 -17.00 11.75
N ARG A 422 -3.22 -16.18 11.93
CA ARG A 422 -4.52 -16.37 11.30
C ARG A 422 -4.92 -15.21 10.39
N THR A 423 -3.99 -14.39 9.95
CA THR A 423 -4.33 -13.15 9.25
C THR A 423 -4.15 -13.19 7.75
N ASN A 424 -3.14 -13.88 7.26
CA ASN A 424 -2.82 -13.91 5.83
C ASN A 424 -2.59 -15.35 5.39
N TYR A 425 -3.48 -15.84 4.54
CA TYR A 425 -3.37 -17.19 3.99
C TYR A 425 -3.26 -17.12 2.47
N PHE A 426 -2.43 -17.98 1.93
CA PHE A 426 -2.18 -18.07 0.50
C PHE A 426 -2.33 -19.52 0.03
N ILE A 427 -2.78 -19.69 -1.19
CA ILE A 427 -2.82 -21.01 -1.84
C ILE A 427 -1.40 -21.38 -2.25
N GLN A 428 -0.98 -22.62 -1.99
CA GLN A 428 0.36 -23.12 -2.34
C GLN A 428 0.55 -23.32 -3.86
N GLU A 429 -0.42 -23.00 -4.67
CA GLU A 429 -0.41 -23.17 -6.12
C GLU A 429 -0.10 -21.83 -6.80
N ALA A 430 0.96 -21.80 -7.62
CA ALA A 430 1.41 -20.58 -8.29
C ALA A 430 0.31 -19.99 -9.20
N GLY A 431 0.17 -18.68 -9.21
CA GLY A 431 -0.78 -17.95 -10.08
C GLY A 431 -2.21 -17.81 -9.53
N LEU A 432 -2.60 -18.49 -8.46
CA LEU A 432 -3.94 -18.37 -7.87
C LEU A 432 -4.06 -17.24 -6.83
N ASN A 433 -2.95 -16.63 -6.42
CA ASN A 433 -2.91 -15.57 -5.42
C ASN A 433 -2.80 -14.15 -6.04
N ALA A 434 -2.98 -14.02 -7.34
CA ALA A 434 -2.72 -12.78 -8.08
C ALA A 434 -3.51 -11.54 -7.59
N HIS A 435 -4.54 -11.75 -6.78
CA HIS A 435 -5.40 -10.69 -6.25
C HIS A 435 -5.19 -10.42 -4.75
N SER A 436 -4.21 -11.08 -4.12
CA SER A 436 -3.91 -10.89 -2.69
C SER A 436 -2.95 -9.71 -2.51
N SER A 437 -3.41 -8.49 -2.79
CA SER A 437 -2.59 -7.28 -2.70
C SER A 437 -2.57 -6.63 -1.32
N VAL A 438 -3.37 -7.11 -0.37
CA VAL A 438 -3.46 -6.53 0.98
C VAL A 438 -3.06 -7.52 2.05
N LEU A 439 -2.05 -7.15 2.84
CA LEU A 439 -1.64 -7.89 4.03
C LEU A 439 -2.20 -7.23 5.29
N ARG A 440 -2.80 -8.05 6.14
CA ARG A 440 -3.23 -7.65 7.50
C ARG A 440 -2.09 -7.88 8.47
N ARG A 441 -1.94 -6.95 9.42
CA ARG A 441 -0.87 -6.97 10.42
C ARG A 441 -1.45 -6.98 11.82
N VAL A 442 -0.68 -7.48 12.78
CA VAL A 442 -1.02 -7.39 14.21
C VAL A 442 0.07 -6.59 14.91
N ALA A 443 -0.34 -5.57 15.66
CA ALA A 443 0.59 -4.74 16.42
C ALA A 443 1.22 -5.55 17.56
N ARG A 444 2.54 -5.57 17.61
CA ARG A 444 3.32 -6.16 18.69
C ARG A 444 3.50 -5.13 19.80
N MET A 445 2.80 -5.34 20.90
CA MET A 445 2.75 -4.40 22.02
C MET A 445 3.74 -4.77 23.11
N HIS A 446 4.29 -3.76 23.79
CA HIS A 446 5.13 -3.95 24.97
C HIS A 446 4.48 -4.87 26.02
N GLY A 447 5.28 -5.74 26.63
CA GLY A 447 4.85 -6.64 27.69
C GLY A 447 4.03 -7.86 27.23
N THR A 448 3.70 -7.99 25.94
CA THR A 448 2.99 -9.17 25.40
C THR A 448 3.96 -10.03 24.60
N PRO A 449 4.25 -11.26 24.97
CA PRO A 449 5.24 -12.07 24.28
C PRO A 449 4.76 -12.50 22.89
N ILE A 450 5.71 -12.76 21.98
CA ILE A 450 5.42 -13.11 20.57
C ILE A 450 4.59 -14.38 20.45
N GLU A 451 4.70 -15.30 21.39
CA GLU A 451 3.95 -16.56 21.46
C GLU A 451 2.42 -16.33 21.46
N ASP A 452 1.98 -15.24 22.06
CA ASP A 452 0.58 -14.88 22.11
C ASP A 452 0.02 -14.43 20.75
N TYR A 453 0.91 -13.99 19.83
CA TYR A 453 0.55 -13.56 18.48
C TYR A 453 0.65 -14.69 17.45
N ILE A 454 1.67 -15.54 17.54
CA ILE A 454 1.98 -16.53 16.51
C ILE A 454 1.75 -17.98 17.00
N GLY A 455 1.81 -18.21 18.29
CA GLY A 455 1.71 -19.54 18.91
C GLY A 455 0.37 -20.27 18.76
#